data_e981168aa85e330caadc3f5d28b7c286
#
_entry.id   e981168aa85e330caadc3f5d28b7c286
#
_cell.length_a   1.000
_cell.length_b   1.000
_cell.length_c   1.000
_cell.angle_alpha   90.00
_cell.angle_beta   90.00
_cell.angle_gamma   90.00
#
_symmetry.space_group_name_H-M   'P 1'
#
loop_
_entity.id
_entity.type
_entity.pdbx_description
1 polymer ?
#
loop_
_entity_poly.entity_id
_entity_poly.type
_entity_poly.pdbx_seq_one_letter_code
_entity_poly.pdbx_strand_id
1 'polypeptide(L)'
;MKLSRAFTLFVLTLAGGVCIAPASGSAQIGSYPAIAPLSQYLVADRQTEIALARSAAPPSISEQATILVFTSHGYETAEAGSNGFTCFVERSWNRHFDDPQFWNWHHRAPVCMNLAASRSILPYYLFRTNMVLRGVPKAQMFDRIKAAVAASQLPGLELGSMAYMMSKEQYLTDLDPANGATTTSWHPHVMFYAPSAMLPTAERALVRT
;
A
#
# COMPACT_ATOMS: atom_id res chain seq x y z
N MET A 1 43.57 -39.51 76.15
CA MET A 1 43.02 -40.10 74.97
C MET A 1 41.74 -39.28 74.59
N LYS A 2 41.83 -38.40 73.59
CA LYS A 2 40.65 -37.64 73.08
C LYS A 2 40.49 -37.93 71.60
N LEU A 3 39.41 -38.63 71.23
CA LEU A 3 39.01 -38.84 69.83
C LEU A 3 38.34 -37.58 69.29
N SER A 4 38.89 -37.03 68.25
CA SER A 4 38.27 -35.94 67.47
C SER A 4 37.54 -36.59 66.33
N ARG A 5 36.19 -36.38 66.24
CA ARG A 5 35.39 -36.78 65.12
C ARG A 5 35.33 -35.65 64.13
N ALA A 6 35.86 -35.89 62.94
CA ALA A 6 35.73 -34.98 61.80
C ALA A 6 34.35 -35.18 61.15
N PHE A 7 33.60 -34.10 61.06
CA PHE A 7 32.31 -34.06 60.36
C PHE A 7 32.55 -33.58 58.92
N THR A 8 32.37 -34.47 57.96
CA THR A 8 32.50 -34.13 56.55
C THR A 8 31.12 -33.56 56.03
N LEU A 9 31.10 -32.30 55.72
CA LEU A 9 29.94 -31.66 55.13
C LEU A 9 29.91 -31.94 53.62
N PHE A 10 28.91 -32.64 53.16
CA PHE A 10 28.64 -32.88 51.72
C PHE A 10 27.81 -31.72 51.20
N VAL A 11 28.39 -30.84 50.39
CA VAL A 11 27.67 -29.77 49.70
C VAL A 11 27.11 -30.31 48.37
N LEU A 12 25.80 -30.48 48.31
CA LEU A 12 25.08 -30.89 47.10
C LEU A 12 24.80 -29.62 46.25
N THR A 13 25.57 -29.41 45.18
CA THR A 13 25.30 -28.35 44.20
C THR A 13 24.22 -28.80 43.22
N LEU A 14 23.00 -28.27 43.37
CA LEU A 14 21.98 -28.38 42.35
C LEU A 14 22.34 -27.45 41.16
N ALA A 15 22.76 -28.02 40.04
CA ALA A 15 22.88 -27.32 38.78
C ALA A 15 21.46 -27.15 38.18
N GLY A 16 20.84 -25.99 38.43
CA GLY A 16 19.59 -25.61 37.78
C GLY A 16 19.86 -25.29 36.32
N GLY A 17 19.52 -26.22 35.40
CA GLY A 17 19.52 -25.95 33.97
C GLY A 17 18.39 -24.98 33.62
N VAL A 18 18.74 -23.77 33.26
CA VAL A 18 17.79 -22.82 32.64
C VAL A 18 17.52 -23.28 31.21
N CYS A 19 16.39 -23.94 30.99
CA CYS A 19 15.86 -24.16 29.63
C CYS A 19 15.46 -22.83 29.05
N ILE A 20 16.30 -22.21 28.23
CA ILE A 20 15.93 -21.10 27.37
C ILE A 20 15.10 -21.71 26.22
N ALA A 21 13.77 -21.67 26.35
CA ALA A 21 12.90 -21.98 25.24
C ALA A 21 13.17 -20.93 24.12
N PRO A 22 13.38 -21.36 22.86
CA PRO A 22 13.45 -20.41 21.76
C PRO A 22 12.10 -19.67 21.72
N ALA A 23 12.14 -18.35 21.90
CA ALA A 23 10.99 -17.51 21.62
C ALA A 23 10.65 -17.73 20.15
N SER A 24 9.55 -18.43 19.89
CA SER A 24 8.94 -18.48 18.56
C SER A 24 8.55 -17.04 18.22
N GLY A 25 9.44 -16.34 17.54
CA GLY A 25 9.15 -15.04 16.98
C GLY A 25 8.03 -15.26 15.98
N SER A 26 6.78 -14.98 16.38
CA SER A 26 5.71 -14.74 15.44
C SER A 26 6.25 -13.66 14.51
N ALA A 27 6.40 -13.97 13.21
CA ALA A 27 6.74 -12.97 12.21
C ALA A 27 5.70 -11.85 12.37
N GLN A 28 6.12 -10.72 12.91
CA GLN A 28 5.26 -9.58 13.14
C GLN A 28 4.88 -9.10 11.74
N ILE A 29 3.64 -9.36 11.34
CA ILE A 29 3.04 -8.74 10.14
C ILE A 29 3.38 -7.26 10.26
N GLY A 30 4.12 -6.71 9.29
CA GLY A 30 4.62 -5.34 9.33
C GLY A 30 3.47 -4.39 9.69
N SER A 31 3.49 -3.87 10.90
CA SER A 31 2.49 -2.90 11.35
C SER A 31 2.96 -1.51 10.94
N TYR A 32 2.13 -0.80 10.21
CA TYR A 32 2.36 0.57 9.77
C TYR A 32 1.37 1.52 10.46
N PRO A 33 1.52 1.76 11.78
CA PRO A 33 0.55 2.54 12.56
C PRO A 33 0.57 4.04 12.21
N ALA A 34 1.69 4.53 11.66
CA ALA A 34 1.89 5.92 11.33
C ALA A 34 2.66 6.08 10.01
N ILE A 35 2.58 7.27 9.43
CA ILE A 35 3.35 7.63 8.24
C ILE A 35 4.85 7.63 8.55
N ALA A 36 5.64 7.00 7.68
CA ALA A 36 7.09 7.09 7.69
C ALA A 36 7.56 8.44 7.10
N PRO A 37 8.85 8.81 7.27
CA PRO A 37 9.42 9.94 6.54
C PRO A 37 9.14 9.85 5.05
N LEU A 38 8.75 10.96 4.43
CA LEU A 38 8.31 10.99 3.02
C LEU A 38 9.34 10.41 2.06
N SER A 39 10.63 10.56 2.38
CA SER A 39 11.74 9.99 1.59
C SER A 39 11.66 8.48 1.40
N GLN A 40 11.03 7.75 2.32
CA GLN A 40 10.86 6.29 2.20
C GLN A 40 9.81 5.91 1.15
N TYR A 41 8.88 6.81 0.83
CA TYR A 41 7.87 6.59 -0.22
C TYR A 41 8.39 6.96 -1.61
N LEU A 42 9.53 7.66 -1.73
CA LEU A 42 10.12 8.01 -3.01
C LEU A 42 10.81 6.79 -3.65
N VAL A 43 10.79 6.72 -4.97
CA VAL A 43 11.70 5.88 -5.73
C VAL A 43 12.95 6.72 -6.01
N ALA A 44 14.11 6.20 -5.66
CA ALA A 44 15.34 6.98 -5.68
C ALA A 44 15.72 7.49 -7.07
N ASP A 45 15.45 6.67 -8.10
CA ASP A 45 15.73 7.02 -9.49
C ASP A 45 14.43 7.29 -10.26
N ARG A 46 14.34 8.46 -10.88
CA ARG A 46 13.17 8.90 -11.66
C ARG A 46 12.90 7.98 -12.85
N GLN A 47 13.91 7.46 -13.52
CA GLN A 47 13.75 6.57 -14.67
C GLN A 47 13.19 5.21 -14.23
N THR A 48 13.61 4.73 -13.07
CA THR A 48 13.06 3.53 -12.45
C THR A 48 11.56 3.71 -12.15
N GLU A 49 11.13 4.86 -11.62
CA GLU A 49 9.70 5.09 -11.38
C GLU A 49 8.89 5.21 -12.68
N ILE A 50 9.44 5.85 -13.71
CA ILE A 50 8.83 5.91 -15.05
C ILE A 50 8.65 4.51 -15.62
N ALA A 51 9.70 3.67 -15.59
CA ALA A 51 9.64 2.30 -16.09
C ALA A 51 8.62 1.47 -15.32
N LEU A 52 8.58 1.61 -13.99
CA LEU A 52 7.60 0.93 -13.14
C LEU A 52 6.16 1.40 -13.45
N ALA A 53 5.91 2.68 -13.63
CA ALA A 53 4.60 3.21 -14.03
C ALA A 53 4.15 2.62 -15.39
N ARG A 54 5.06 2.57 -16.38
CA ARG A 54 4.78 1.99 -17.71
C ARG A 54 4.45 0.50 -17.65
N SER A 55 5.05 -0.25 -16.72
CA SER A 55 4.81 -1.68 -16.57
C SER A 55 3.37 -2.04 -16.19
N ALA A 56 2.55 -1.04 -15.80
CA ALA A 56 1.14 -1.23 -15.46
C ALA A 56 0.27 -1.66 -16.64
N ALA A 57 0.65 -1.33 -17.87
CA ALA A 57 -0.15 -1.61 -19.07
C ALA A 57 0.72 -2.19 -20.21
N PRO A 58 0.12 -2.81 -21.24
CA PRO A 58 0.86 -3.24 -22.42
C PRO A 58 1.61 -2.09 -23.08
N PRO A 59 2.77 -2.34 -23.73
CA PRO A 59 3.57 -1.31 -24.41
C PRO A 59 2.76 -0.44 -25.39
N SER A 60 1.84 -1.06 -26.15
CA SER A 60 0.93 -0.35 -27.09
C SER A 60 0.07 0.73 -26.43
N ILE A 61 -0.11 0.68 -25.11
CA ILE A 61 -0.82 1.68 -24.31
C ILE A 61 0.18 2.57 -23.57
N SER A 62 1.14 1.97 -22.82
CA SER A 62 1.97 2.71 -21.89
C SER A 62 3.05 3.57 -22.57
N GLU A 63 3.47 3.25 -23.80
CA GLU A 63 4.43 4.06 -24.55
C GLU A 63 3.92 5.45 -24.93
N GLN A 64 2.61 5.59 -25.13
CA GLN A 64 1.95 6.85 -25.49
C GLN A 64 1.16 7.45 -24.32
N ALA A 65 1.22 6.87 -23.13
CA ALA A 65 0.52 7.35 -21.95
C ALA A 65 1.25 8.55 -21.31
N THR A 66 0.50 9.43 -20.66
CA THR A 66 1.07 10.38 -19.72
C THR A 66 1.63 9.63 -18.53
N ILE A 67 2.87 9.91 -18.14
CA ILE A 67 3.52 9.29 -16.99
C ILE A 67 3.63 10.31 -15.86
N LEU A 68 3.09 9.95 -14.69
CA LEU A 68 3.30 10.72 -13.46
C LEU A 68 4.32 9.99 -12.59
N VAL A 69 5.20 10.77 -11.96
CA VAL A 69 6.14 10.29 -10.93
C VAL A 69 5.86 11.01 -9.62
N PHE A 70 6.07 10.32 -8.51
CA PHE A 70 5.86 10.87 -7.19
C PHE A 70 7.14 11.56 -6.69
N THR A 71 7.01 12.81 -6.28
CA THR A 71 8.09 13.64 -5.73
C THR A 71 7.75 14.09 -4.30
N SER A 72 8.65 14.83 -3.66
CA SER A 72 8.38 15.47 -2.36
C SER A 72 7.27 16.53 -2.41
N HIS A 73 6.83 16.94 -3.60
CA HIS A 73 5.76 17.92 -3.81
C HIS A 73 4.45 17.29 -4.31
N GLY A 74 4.44 15.97 -4.52
CA GLY A 74 3.31 15.23 -5.05
C GLY A 74 3.61 14.57 -6.39
N TYR A 75 2.55 14.18 -7.09
CA TYR A 75 2.70 13.64 -8.44
C TYR A 75 2.94 14.76 -9.45
N GLU A 76 3.97 14.57 -10.27
CA GLU A 76 4.36 15.47 -11.36
C GLU A 76 4.36 14.73 -12.68
N THR A 77 4.03 15.41 -13.77
CA THR A 77 4.14 14.84 -15.11
C THR A 77 5.63 14.69 -15.48
N ALA A 78 6.05 13.43 -15.61
CA ALA A 78 7.38 13.11 -16.11
C ALA A 78 7.44 13.16 -17.63
N GLU A 79 6.40 12.63 -18.26
CA GLU A 79 6.25 12.57 -19.71
C GLU A 79 4.79 12.83 -20.09
N ALA A 80 4.58 13.70 -21.08
CA ALA A 80 3.26 13.96 -21.63
C ALA A 80 2.91 12.88 -22.67
N GLY A 81 1.72 12.30 -22.55
CA GLY A 81 1.21 11.30 -23.48
C GLY A 81 0.20 11.87 -24.48
N SER A 82 -0.19 11.05 -25.46
CA SER A 82 -1.12 11.44 -26.53
C SER A 82 -2.37 10.56 -26.62
N ASN A 83 -2.42 9.41 -25.93
CA ASN A 83 -3.52 8.45 -26.06
C ASN A 83 -4.59 8.56 -24.96
N GLY A 84 -4.51 9.56 -24.09
CA GLY A 84 -5.45 9.80 -23.01
C GLY A 84 -5.28 8.90 -21.78
N PHE A 85 -4.35 7.93 -21.80
CA PHE A 85 -4.01 7.15 -20.63
C PHE A 85 -3.04 7.91 -19.72
N THR A 86 -3.17 7.68 -18.40
CA THR A 86 -2.24 8.19 -17.38
C THR A 86 -1.75 7.04 -16.53
N CYS A 87 -0.43 6.79 -16.55
CA CYS A 87 0.20 5.74 -15.77
C CYS A 87 1.03 6.35 -14.64
N PHE A 88 0.99 5.74 -13.45
CA PHE A 88 1.73 6.16 -12.28
C PHE A 88 1.90 4.99 -11.30
N VAL A 89 2.72 5.20 -10.26
CA VAL A 89 2.89 4.20 -9.19
C VAL A 89 2.13 4.67 -7.96
N GLU A 90 1.06 3.95 -7.63
CA GLU A 90 0.24 4.21 -6.45
C GLU A 90 1.05 4.02 -5.16
N ARG A 91 0.75 4.83 -4.15
CA ARG A 91 1.28 4.72 -2.78
C ARG A 91 0.22 4.17 -1.83
N SER A 92 0.65 3.64 -0.70
CA SER A 92 -0.20 2.91 0.25
C SER A 92 -1.36 3.73 0.83
N TRP A 93 -1.25 5.05 0.92
CA TRP A 93 -2.36 5.89 1.38
C TRP A 93 -3.57 5.96 0.45
N ASN A 94 -3.50 5.30 -0.72
CA ASN A 94 -4.66 5.10 -1.60
C ASN A 94 -5.44 3.80 -1.32
N ARG A 95 -4.97 2.98 -0.38
CA ARG A 95 -5.68 1.79 0.13
C ARG A 95 -6.93 2.17 0.94
N HIS A 96 -7.71 1.18 1.36
CA HIS A 96 -8.83 1.41 2.27
C HIS A 96 -8.36 2.03 3.59
N PHE A 97 -9.20 2.86 4.21
CA PHE A 97 -8.82 3.57 5.44
C PHE A 97 -8.65 2.64 6.65
N ASP A 98 -9.27 1.47 6.65
CA ASP A 98 -9.13 0.44 7.68
C ASP A 98 -7.98 -0.55 7.41
N ASP A 99 -7.34 -0.46 6.25
CA ASP A 99 -6.23 -1.34 5.88
C ASP A 99 -5.03 -1.13 6.83
N PRO A 100 -4.51 -2.19 7.49
CA PRO A 100 -3.32 -2.09 8.34
C PRO A 100 -2.06 -1.69 7.57
N GLN A 101 -2.05 -1.88 6.25
CA GLN A 101 -0.95 -1.50 5.35
C GLN A 101 -1.09 -0.07 4.80
N PHE A 102 -2.01 0.75 5.33
CA PHE A 102 -2.28 2.11 4.85
C PHE A 102 -1.04 3.01 4.82
N TRP A 103 -0.12 2.84 5.73
CA TRP A 103 1.14 3.58 5.80
C TRP A 103 2.37 2.74 5.39
N ASN A 104 2.15 1.62 4.67
CA ASN A 104 3.27 0.80 4.18
C ASN A 104 4.09 1.56 3.14
N TRP A 105 5.27 2.00 3.54
CA TRP A 105 6.16 2.77 2.67
C TRP A 105 6.83 1.92 1.58
N HIS A 106 6.78 0.60 1.65
CA HIS A 106 7.22 -0.28 0.57
C HIS A 106 6.20 -0.37 -0.58
N HIS A 107 4.92 -0.06 -0.31
CA HIS A 107 3.86 -0.23 -1.30
C HIS A 107 4.15 0.50 -2.61
N ARG A 108 4.15 -0.23 -3.69
CA ARG A 108 4.33 0.23 -5.06
C ARG A 108 3.35 -0.53 -5.95
N ALA A 109 2.28 0.13 -6.35
CA ALA A 109 1.27 -0.46 -7.21
C ALA A 109 1.18 0.35 -8.53
N PRO A 110 1.85 -0.10 -9.59
CA PRO A 110 1.72 0.53 -10.89
C PRO A 110 0.31 0.41 -11.42
N VAL A 111 -0.25 1.53 -11.84
CA VAL A 111 -1.60 1.64 -12.39
C VAL A 111 -1.60 2.53 -13.61
N CYS A 112 -2.36 2.17 -14.64
CA CYS A 112 -2.48 2.94 -15.87
C CYS A 112 -3.98 3.14 -16.18
N MET A 113 -4.48 4.33 -15.95
CA MET A 113 -5.88 4.73 -16.07
C MET A 113 -6.22 5.21 -17.47
N ASN A 114 -7.34 4.80 -18.03
CA ASN A 114 -7.83 5.35 -19.28
C ASN A 114 -8.33 6.81 -19.09
N LEU A 115 -8.70 7.47 -20.18
CA LEU A 115 -9.12 8.88 -20.16
C LEU A 115 -10.27 9.14 -19.16
N ALA A 116 -11.28 8.26 -19.13
CA ALA A 116 -12.41 8.39 -18.21
C ALA A 116 -11.98 8.27 -16.75
N ALA A 117 -11.13 7.29 -16.42
CA ALA A 117 -10.58 7.12 -15.08
C ALA A 117 -9.58 8.24 -14.71
N SER A 118 -8.80 8.73 -15.68
CA SER A 118 -7.89 9.86 -15.47
C SER A 118 -8.64 11.14 -15.10
N ARG A 119 -9.86 11.33 -15.62
CA ARG A 119 -10.71 12.48 -15.30
C ARG A 119 -11.54 12.30 -14.03
N SER A 120 -11.93 11.08 -13.68
CA SER A 120 -12.91 10.86 -12.61
C SER A 120 -12.35 10.11 -11.39
N ILE A 121 -11.29 9.33 -11.53
CA ILE A 121 -10.69 8.53 -10.44
C ILE A 121 -9.35 9.10 -9.99
N LEU A 122 -8.44 9.41 -10.93
CA LEU A 122 -7.14 9.99 -10.61
C LEU A 122 -7.21 11.22 -9.68
N PRO A 123 -8.17 12.16 -9.82
CA PRO A 123 -8.30 13.29 -8.90
C PRO A 123 -8.38 12.89 -7.42
N TYR A 124 -9.00 11.75 -7.08
CA TYR A 124 -9.08 11.25 -5.71
C TYR A 124 -7.70 10.79 -5.20
N TYR A 125 -6.89 10.14 -6.04
CA TYR A 125 -5.52 9.73 -5.71
C TYR A 125 -4.63 10.94 -5.44
N LEU A 126 -4.73 11.96 -6.30
CA LEU A 126 -3.99 13.21 -6.14
C LEU A 126 -4.45 13.98 -4.89
N PHE A 127 -5.76 14.03 -4.63
CA PHE A 127 -6.33 14.68 -3.44
C PHE A 127 -5.86 14.01 -2.15
N ARG A 128 -5.87 12.66 -2.09
CA ARG A 128 -5.33 11.90 -0.94
C ARG A 128 -3.85 12.16 -0.75
N THR A 129 -3.07 12.14 -1.82
CA THR A 129 -1.64 12.47 -1.79
C THR A 129 -1.40 13.88 -1.25
N ASN A 130 -2.16 14.88 -1.71
CA ASN A 130 -2.06 16.24 -1.20
C ASN A 130 -2.42 16.36 0.29
N MET A 131 -3.39 15.59 0.78
CA MET A 131 -3.69 15.53 2.21
C MET A 131 -2.53 14.97 3.01
N VAL A 132 -1.87 13.89 2.52
CA VAL A 132 -0.68 13.31 3.15
C VAL A 132 0.43 14.33 3.24
N LEU A 133 0.75 15.00 2.14
CA LEU A 133 1.81 16.03 2.08
C LEU A 133 1.56 17.22 3.01
N ARG A 134 0.29 17.54 3.27
CA ARG A 134 -0.13 18.58 4.23
C ARG A 134 -0.23 18.09 5.67
N GLY A 135 0.15 16.84 5.95
CA GLY A 135 0.09 16.27 7.29
C GLY A 135 -1.33 16.07 7.84
N VAL A 136 -2.34 15.92 6.97
CA VAL A 136 -3.72 15.66 7.41
C VAL A 136 -3.78 14.29 8.08
N PRO A 137 -4.26 14.19 9.34
CA PRO A 137 -4.42 12.92 10.02
C PRO A 137 -5.33 11.95 9.25
N LYS A 138 -4.95 10.66 9.17
CA LYS A 138 -5.72 9.60 8.50
C LYS A 138 -7.20 9.63 8.89
N ALA A 139 -7.50 9.80 10.18
CA ALA A 139 -8.87 9.83 10.70
C ALA A 139 -9.74 10.97 10.12
N GLN A 140 -9.14 12.03 9.59
CA GLN A 140 -9.86 13.16 8.99
C GLN A 140 -10.00 13.04 7.46
N MET A 141 -9.21 12.18 6.81
CA MET A 141 -9.12 12.15 5.35
C MET A 141 -10.45 11.77 4.70
N PHE A 142 -11.15 10.78 5.26
CA PHE A 142 -12.43 10.33 4.71
C PHE A 142 -13.49 11.44 4.72
N ASP A 143 -13.61 12.17 5.82
CA ASP A 143 -14.58 13.28 5.92
C ASP A 143 -14.20 14.45 5.01
N ARG A 144 -12.90 14.72 4.82
CA ARG A 144 -12.45 15.73 3.86
C ARG A 144 -12.77 15.33 2.41
N ILE A 145 -12.65 14.05 2.06
CA ILE A 145 -13.07 13.56 0.73
C ILE A 145 -14.58 13.75 0.55
N LYS A 146 -15.41 13.36 1.54
CA LYS A 146 -16.87 13.57 1.48
C LYS A 146 -17.22 15.05 1.30
N ALA A 147 -16.56 15.92 2.05
CA ALA A 147 -16.76 17.37 1.93
C ALA A 147 -16.36 17.90 0.55
N ALA A 148 -15.23 17.43 -0.01
CA ALA A 148 -14.77 17.82 -1.34
C ALA A 148 -15.72 17.33 -2.45
N VAL A 149 -16.29 16.12 -2.32
CA VAL A 149 -17.33 15.61 -3.23
C VAL A 149 -18.59 16.47 -3.12
N ALA A 150 -19.08 16.76 -1.92
CA ALA A 150 -20.26 17.60 -1.71
C ALA A 150 -20.09 19.02 -2.26
N ALA A 151 -18.86 19.55 -2.23
CA ALA A 151 -18.50 20.86 -2.77
C ALA A 151 -18.16 20.81 -4.29
N SER A 152 -18.35 19.68 -4.97
CA SER A 152 -18.02 19.48 -6.38
C SER A 152 -16.54 19.74 -6.73
N GLN A 153 -15.65 19.65 -5.74
CA GLN A 153 -14.19 19.75 -5.94
C GLN A 153 -13.59 18.45 -6.48
N LEU A 154 -14.26 17.33 -6.24
CA LEU A 154 -13.92 16.02 -6.81
C LEU A 154 -15.03 15.60 -7.77
N PRO A 155 -14.67 15.08 -8.96
CA PRO A 155 -15.64 14.70 -9.98
C PRO A 155 -16.41 13.43 -9.57
N GLY A 156 -17.60 13.27 -10.13
CA GLY A 156 -18.30 11.98 -10.12
C GLY A 156 -17.63 10.97 -11.05
N LEU A 157 -17.90 9.69 -10.82
CA LEU A 157 -17.38 8.61 -11.64
C LEU A 157 -17.87 8.74 -13.09
N GLU A 158 -16.96 8.77 -14.05
CA GLU A 158 -17.25 8.73 -15.48
C GLU A 158 -17.44 7.27 -15.93
N LEU A 159 -18.51 6.98 -16.66
CA LEU A 159 -18.79 5.65 -17.20
C LEU A 159 -17.67 5.21 -18.14
N GLY A 160 -17.33 3.92 -18.10
CA GLY A 160 -16.22 3.36 -18.88
C GLY A 160 -14.85 3.61 -18.25
N SER A 161 -14.79 4.15 -17.03
CA SER A 161 -13.54 4.26 -16.29
C SER A 161 -12.94 2.88 -16.04
N MET A 162 -11.66 2.72 -16.43
CA MET A 162 -10.91 1.49 -16.24
C MET A 162 -9.44 1.77 -16.00
N ALA A 163 -8.75 0.79 -15.39
CA ALA A 163 -7.30 0.84 -15.20
C ALA A 163 -6.66 -0.53 -15.45
N TYR A 164 -5.47 -0.51 -16.03
CA TYR A 164 -4.57 -1.65 -16.07
C TYR A 164 -3.73 -1.71 -14.80
N MET A 165 -3.58 -2.90 -14.23
CA MET A 165 -2.64 -3.22 -13.15
C MET A 165 -1.93 -4.54 -13.49
N MET A 166 -1.11 -4.51 -14.54
CA MET A 166 -0.50 -5.70 -15.15
C MET A 166 0.97 -5.90 -14.78
N SER A 167 1.55 -5.00 -13.97
CA SER A 167 2.95 -5.10 -13.57
C SER A 167 3.23 -6.38 -12.78
N LYS A 168 4.36 -7.00 -13.07
CA LYS A 168 4.93 -8.11 -12.27
C LYS A 168 5.89 -7.60 -11.20
N GLU A 169 6.25 -6.33 -11.23
CA GLU A 169 7.22 -5.68 -10.33
C GLU A 169 6.56 -4.86 -9.22
N GLN A 170 5.27 -5.09 -9.00
CA GLN A 170 4.52 -4.41 -7.94
C GLN A 170 4.84 -5.01 -6.57
N TYR A 171 4.75 -4.17 -5.54
CA TYR A 171 4.85 -4.57 -4.15
C TYR A 171 3.64 -4.04 -3.38
N LEU A 172 2.81 -4.92 -2.84
CA LEU A 172 1.52 -4.55 -2.25
C LEU A 172 1.43 -4.73 -0.74
N THR A 173 2.10 -5.73 -0.19
CA THR A 173 1.98 -6.06 1.22
C THR A 173 3.19 -6.85 1.73
N ASP A 174 3.52 -6.69 3.01
CA ASP A 174 4.51 -7.50 3.72
C ASP A 174 3.90 -8.81 4.26
N LEU A 175 2.63 -9.09 3.98
CA LEU A 175 1.99 -10.30 4.44
C LEU A 175 2.60 -11.52 3.75
N ASP A 176 3.01 -12.51 4.57
CA ASP A 176 3.56 -13.76 4.08
C ASP A 176 2.44 -14.65 3.52
N PRO A 177 2.48 -15.06 2.26
CA PRO A 177 1.51 -15.98 1.68
C PRO A 177 1.40 -17.31 2.42
N ALA A 178 2.49 -17.79 3.06
CA ALA A 178 2.50 -19.02 3.82
C ALA A 178 1.58 -19.00 5.04
N ASN A 179 1.25 -17.82 5.56
CA ASN A 179 0.36 -17.62 6.70
C ASN A 179 -1.08 -17.29 6.32
N GLY A 180 -1.50 -17.63 5.10
CA GLY A 180 -2.86 -17.39 4.59
C GLY A 180 -3.11 -15.96 4.14
N ALA A 181 -2.07 -15.13 4.09
CA ALA A 181 -2.15 -13.79 3.52
C ALA A 181 -2.21 -13.87 1.99
N THR A 182 -2.85 -12.90 1.38
CA THR A 182 -2.80 -12.70 -0.06
C THR A 182 -1.37 -12.41 -0.51
N THR A 183 -1.04 -12.82 -1.73
CA THR A 183 0.29 -12.64 -2.33
C THR A 183 0.83 -11.23 -2.16
N THR A 184 2.16 -11.07 -2.07
CA THR A 184 2.85 -9.75 -2.06
C THR A 184 2.57 -8.94 -3.32
N SER A 185 2.08 -9.58 -4.38
CA SER A 185 1.69 -8.96 -5.65
C SER A 185 0.31 -9.47 -6.09
N TRP A 186 -0.45 -8.62 -6.77
CA TRP A 186 -1.66 -9.05 -7.46
C TRP A 186 -1.32 -9.79 -8.75
N HIS A 187 -2.20 -10.70 -9.16
CA HIS A 187 -2.14 -11.19 -10.53
C HIS A 187 -2.41 -10.02 -11.50
N PRO A 188 -1.72 -9.99 -12.65
CA PRO A 188 -2.03 -9.01 -13.70
C PRO A 188 -3.52 -8.99 -14.01
N HIS A 189 -4.14 -7.82 -13.90
CA HIS A 189 -5.58 -7.66 -14.08
C HIS A 189 -5.93 -6.28 -14.63
N VAL A 190 -7.20 -6.17 -15.02
CA VAL A 190 -7.83 -4.91 -15.42
C VAL A 190 -8.96 -4.62 -14.44
N MET A 191 -9.02 -3.41 -13.93
CA MET A 191 -10.13 -2.93 -13.10
C MET A 191 -11.12 -2.11 -13.92
N PHE A 192 -12.41 -2.37 -13.70
CA PHE A 192 -13.49 -1.53 -14.19
C PHE A 192 -14.16 -0.86 -12.99
N TYR A 193 -14.32 0.45 -13.06
CA TYR A 193 -15.00 1.22 -12.02
C TYR A 193 -16.47 1.38 -12.40
N ALA A 194 -17.36 0.95 -11.52
CA ALA A 194 -18.79 1.04 -11.70
C ALA A 194 -19.45 1.76 -10.52
N PRO A 195 -20.48 2.61 -10.77
CA PRO A 195 -21.31 3.12 -9.68
C PRO A 195 -21.93 1.96 -8.90
N SER A 196 -22.01 2.09 -7.56
CA SER A 196 -22.60 1.05 -6.70
C SER A 196 -24.02 0.66 -7.10
N ALA A 197 -24.76 1.56 -7.75
CA ALA A 197 -26.09 1.29 -8.29
C ALA A 197 -26.10 0.28 -9.45
N MET A 198 -24.98 0.11 -10.16
CA MET A 198 -24.83 -0.85 -11.28
C MET A 198 -24.33 -2.22 -10.82
N LEU A 199 -23.89 -2.36 -9.57
CA LEU A 199 -23.45 -3.65 -9.05
C LEU A 199 -24.64 -4.54 -8.71
N PRO A 200 -24.55 -5.88 -8.89
CA PRO A 200 -25.52 -6.83 -8.37
C PRO A 200 -25.77 -6.62 -6.87
N THR A 201 -26.96 -6.94 -6.38
CA THR A 201 -27.38 -6.65 -5.00
C THR A 201 -26.43 -7.24 -3.96
N ALA A 202 -25.86 -8.43 -4.24
CA ALA A 202 -24.88 -9.10 -3.37
C ALA A 202 -23.56 -8.31 -3.26
N GLU A 203 -23.08 -7.74 -4.38
CA GLU A 203 -21.83 -6.96 -4.40
C GLU A 203 -22.02 -5.55 -3.82
N ARG A 204 -23.24 -4.98 -3.88
CA ARG A 204 -23.54 -3.68 -3.24
C ARG A 204 -23.40 -3.74 -1.72
N ALA A 205 -23.60 -4.89 -1.10
CA ALA A 205 -23.42 -5.06 0.33
C ALA A 205 -21.94 -4.99 0.75
N LEU A 206 -20.99 -5.44 -0.12
CA LEU A 206 -19.56 -5.42 0.13
C LEU A 206 -18.94 -4.02 0.00
N VAL A 207 -19.58 -3.11 -0.74
CA VAL A 207 -19.09 -1.73 -0.96
C VAL A 207 -19.51 -0.78 0.18
N ARG A 208 -20.43 -1.20 1.06
CA ARG A 208 -20.97 -0.38 2.17
C ARG A 208 -20.27 -0.60 3.51
N THR A 209 -19.37 -1.56 3.61
CA THR A 209 -18.56 -1.85 4.80
C THR A 209 -17.16 -1.34 4.64
#